data_1713ecf6c0f2ebdb02f3acda8697bb56
#
_entry.id   1713ecf6c0f2ebdb02f3acda8697bb56
#
_cell.length_a   1.000
_cell.length_b   1.000
_cell.length_c   1.000
_cell.angle_alpha   90.00
_cell.angle_beta   90.00
_cell.angle_gamma   90.00
#
_symmetry.space_group_name_H-M   'P 1'
#
loop_
_entity.id
_entity.type
_entity.pdbx_description
1 polymer ?
#
loop_
_entity_poly.entity_id
_entity_poly.type
_entity_poly.pdbx_seq_one_letter_code
_entity_poly.pdbx_strand_id
1 'polypeptide(L)'
;MRMLTFVAGLLPLAAGLNITYYQNVPLAPSPLPPSHASSDGEKIIELFQTLGRTTIWKSIANITIQGDNFEPEGMVRLGNDRFIVSCGEYTEPTKKYPAIINGTDRTPGQGFGHLIVFNGKGERLADATITKQGALEYHNGGIDYDGKFIWGTIAQYRPNTTAYAYKSVPASLEPTTILHYKDHLGGIVHDTRDNKITCLNWGSRNASTWSLSHIKPDCVSSPTPVKVVRNPSYFVDYQDCKWLGHSKFYHGKSVMLCSGVATVGNYNLGGVALIDVDTMVPLAEVPISLESALGVRMTQNPVDVSVENGRLRFYWMPDQRNSTLYVYEAQPDSPFEYGGGEL
;
A
#
# COMPACT_ATOMS: atom_id res chain seq x y z
N MET A 1 -10.63 -35.91 -34.12
CA MET A 1 -9.74 -34.77 -33.86
C MET A 1 -10.00 -34.34 -32.40
N ARG A 2 -9.20 -34.84 -31.45
CA ARG A 2 -9.34 -34.49 -30.01
C ARG A 2 -8.58 -33.20 -29.76
N MET A 3 -9.28 -32.17 -29.38
CA MET A 3 -8.72 -30.88 -28.96
C MET A 3 -8.09 -31.08 -27.57
N LEU A 4 -6.74 -31.07 -27.48
CA LEU A 4 -6.05 -31.00 -26.20
C LEU A 4 -6.17 -29.57 -25.68
N THR A 5 -6.96 -29.42 -24.65
CA THR A 5 -7.01 -28.17 -23.86
C THR A 5 -5.77 -28.14 -22.96
N PHE A 6 -4.79 -27.32 -23.30
CA PHE A 6 -3.68 -27.01 -22.40
C PHE A 6 -4.24 -26.20 -21.23
N VAL A 7 -4.41 -26.84 -20.09
CA VAL A 7 -4.54 -26.14 -18.81
C VAL A 7 -3.14 -25.68 -18.43
N ALA A 8 -2.82 -24.41 -18.67
CA ALA A 8 -1.63 -23.79 -18.13
C ALA A 8 -1.78 -23.76 -16.60
N GLY A 9 -1.13 -24.67 -15.92
CA GLY A 9 -1.09 -24.72 -14.47
C GLY A 9 -0.42 -23.43 -13.96
N LEU A 10 -1.17 -22.56 -13.30
CA LEU A 10 -0.67 -21.41 -12.59
C LEU A 10 0.24 -21.93 -11.45
N LEU A 11 1.54 -21.73 -11.58
CA LEU A 11 2.51 -22.09 -10.55
C LEU A 11 2.41 -21.09 -9.38
N PRO A 12 2.46 -21.55 -8.12
CA PRO A 12 2.40 -20.67 -6.96
C PRO A 12 3.58 -19.69 -6.91
N LEU A 13 3.36 -18.47 -6.40
CA LEU A 13 4.38 -17.43 -6.17
C LEU A 13 5.61 -17.97 -5.40
N ALA A 14 5.41 -18.86 -4.44
CA ALA A 14 6.47 -19.47 -3.63
C ALA A 14 7.64 -20.10 -4.45
N ALA A 15 7.44 -20.45 -5.72
CA ALA A 15 8.49 -20.97 -6.57
C ALA A 15 9.49 -19.90 -7.08
N GLY A 16 9.31 -18.62 -6.72
CA GLY A 16 10.19 -17.50 -7.08
C GLY A 16 10.93 -16.87 -5.88
N LEU A 17 10.70 -17.34 -4.65
CA LEU A 17 11.31 -16.73 -3.47
C LEU A 17 12.83 -16.93 -3.47
N ASN A 18 13.57 -15.81 -3.50
CA ASN A 18 15.01 -15.75 -3.30
C ASN A 18 15.30 -14.61 -2.31
N ILE A 19 15.91 -14.94 -1.17
CA ILE A 19 16.20 -13.96 -0.12
C ILE A 19 17.70 -13.73 -0.02
N THR A 20 18.12 -12.49 -0.18
CA THR A 20 19.45 -12.03 0.16
C THR A 20 19.43 -11.42 1.56
N TYR A 21 20.19 -11.99 2.48
CA TYR A 21 20.38 -11.46 3.83
C TYR A 21 21.64 -10.59 3.87
N TYR A 22 21.48 -9.34 4.34
CA TYR A 22 22.60 -8.41 4.52
C TYR A 22 23.10 -8.42 5.97
N GLN A 23 22.24 -8.80 6.90
CA GLN A 23 22.56 -8.94 8.31
C GLN A 23 21.93 -10.23 8.88
N ASN A 24 22.63 -10.86 9.80
CA ASN A 24 22.13 -12.07 10.48
C ASN A 24 21.32 -11.68 11.73
N VAL A 25 20.15 -11.07 11.51
CA VAL A 25 19.22 -10.63 12.55
C VAL A 25 17.78 -11.04 12.18
N PRO A 26 16.87 -11.16 13.17
CA PRO A 26 15.47 -11.44 12.87
C PRO A 26 14.86 -10.37 11.97
N LEU A 27 14.11 -10.78 10.94
CA LEU A 27 13.43 -9.87 9.99
C LEU A 27 12.20 -9.19 10.60
N ALA A 28 11.62 -9.80 11.64
CA ALA A 28 10.48 -9.26 12.37
C ALA A 28 10.71 -9.38 13.88
N PRO A 29 10.08 -8.52 14.71
CA PRO A 29 10.13 -8.66 16.15
C PRO A 29 9.37 -9.90 16.63
N SER A 30 9.73 -10.37 17.82
CA SER A 30 8.99 -11.45 18.51
C SER A 30 8.72 -11.03 19.95
N PRO A 31 7.43 -10.91 20.37
CA PRO A 31 6.23 -11.15 19.56
C PRO A 31 6.03 -10.10 18.46
N LEU A 32 5.22 -10.44 17.45
CA LEU A 32 4.79 -9.48 16.44
C LEU A 32 3.93 -8.38 17.10
N PRO A 33 4.05 -7.11 16.67
CA PRO A 33 3.19 -6.05 17.17
C PRO A 33 1.73 -6.25 16.73
N PRO A 34 0.76 -5.67 17.44
CA PRO A 34 -0.62 -5.66 16.97
C PRO A 34 -0.76 -4.82 15.69
N SER A 35 -1.81 -5.07 14.89
CA SER A 35 -2.19 -4.21 13.77
C SER A 35 -2.81 -2.90 14.27
N HIS A 36 -2.93 -1.89 13.39
CA HIS A 36 -3.63 -0.64 13.71
C HIS A 36 -5.07 -0.91 14.22
N ALA A 37 -5.80 -1.78 13.53
CA ALA A 37 -7.16 -2.11 13.90
C ALA A 37 -7.33 -2.73 15.30
N SER A 38 -6.28 -3.39 15.81
CA SER A 38 -6.28 -3.99 17.16
C SER A 38 -5.54 -3.17 18.21
N SER A 39 -5.01 -1.99 17.85
CA SER A 39 -4.23 -1.13 18.76
C SER A 39 -4.65 0.33 18.70
N ASP A 40 -4.12 1.08 17.76
CA ASP A 40 -4.22 2.55 17.70
C ASP A 40 -5.15 3.08 16.60
N GLY A 41 -5.79 2.21 15.80
CA GLY A 41 -6.58 2.60 14.65
C GLY A 41 -7.71 3.58 14.96
N GLU A 42 -8.49 3.34 16.04
CA GLU A 42 -9.54 4.30 16.43
C GLU A 42 -8.94 5.64 16.88
N LYS A 43 -7.77 5.61 17.54
CA LYS A 43 -7.08 6.85 17.96
C LYS A 43 -6.50 7.61 16.76
N ILE A 44 -6.01 6.90 15.75
CA ILE A 44 -5.60 7.50 14.47
C ILE A 44 -6.79 8.23 13.85
N ILE A 45 -7.96 7.58 13.77
CA ILE A 45 -9.18 8.15 13.21
C ILE A 45 -9.60 9.42 13.97
N GLU A 46 -9.63 9.39 15.30
CA GLU A 46 -9.96 10.54 16.12
C GLU A 46 -9.01 11.73 15.89
N LEU A 47 -7.70 11.46 15.94
CA LEU A 47 -6.69 12.50 15.75
C LEU A 47 -6.70 13.06 14.33
N PHE A 48 -7.00 12.23 13.33
CA PHE A 48 -7.08 12.66 11.95
C PHE A 48 -8.15 13.74 11.73
N GLN A 49 -9.24 13.73 12.52
CA GLN A 49 -10.29 14.75 12.45
C GLN A 49 -9.80 16.15 12.85
N THR A 50 -8.67 16.22 13.57
CA THR A 50 -8.10 17.51 14.00
C THR A 50 -7.17 18.11 12.96
N LEU A 51 -6.91 17.39 11.88
CA LEU A 51 -6.02 17.82 10.80
C LEU A 51 -6.81 18.57 9.71
N GLY A 52 -6.14 19.46 9.02
CA GLY A 52 -6.70 20.23 7.92
C GLY A 52 -5.61 20.85 7.04
N ARG A 53 -6.02 21.75 6.16
CA ARG A 53 -5.11 22.44 5.22
C ARG A 53 -4.02 23.31 5.90
N THR A 54 -4.24 23.66 7.16
CA THR A 54 -3.37 24.50 7.95
C THR A 54 -2.54 23.71 8.97
N THR A 55 -2.66 22.37 8.97
CA THR A 55 -1.83 21.49 9.77
C THR A 55 -0.35 21.75 9.54
N ILE A 56 0.40 21.95 10.63
CA ILE A 56 1.85 22.09 10.58
C ILE A 56 2.49 20.70 10.56
N TRP A 57 3.24 20.42 9.54
CA TRP A 57 3.98 19.18 9.38
C TRP A 57 5.42 19.35 9.88
N LYS A 58 5.68 18.92 11.11
CA LYS A 58 6.99 18.99 11.73
C LYS A 58 7.85 17.82 11.30
N SER A 59 8.95 18.06 10.60
CA SER A 59 9.94 17.03 10.30
C SER A 59 10.58 16.52 11.60
N ILE A 60 10.54 15.20 11.79
CA ILE A 60 11.14 14.50 12.93
C ILE A 60 12.45 13.83 12.54
N ALA A 61 12.47 13.17 11.36
CA ALA A 61 13.66 12.51 10.85
C ALA A 61 13.60 12.38 9.33
N ASN A 62 14.80 12.39 8.72
CA ASN A 62 15.04 11.97 7.35
C ASN A 62 16.11 10.89 7.40
N ILE A 63 15.73 9.65 7.09
CA ILE A 63 16.59 8.49 7.22
C ILE A 63 16.90 7.96 5.81
N THR A 64 18.16 8.10 5.40
CA THR A 64 18.63 7.54 4.13
C THR A 64 18.56 6.02 4.18
N ILE A 65 17.90 5.42 3.20
CA ILE A 65 17.73 3.98 3.10
C ILE A 65 18.89 3.39 2.30
N GLN A 66 19.47 2.30 2.81
CA GLN A 66 20.63 1.65 2.22
C GLN A 66 20.26 0.87 0.95
N GLY A 67 21.01 1.08 -0.12
CA GLY A 67 20.95 0.33 -1.37
C GLY A 67 19.86 0.83 -2.33
N ASP A 68 19.72 0.14 -3.46
CA ASP A 68 18.69 0.43 -4.44
C ASP A 68 17.34 -0.11 -3.97
N ASN A 69 16.36 0.77 -3.83
CA ASN A 69 15.01 0.43 -3.37
C ASN A 69 14.01 0.32 -4.51
N PHE A 70 14.48 0.34 -5.74
CA PHE A 70 13.67 0.25 -6.96
C PHE A 70 12.54 1.29 -6.98
N GLU A 71 11.31 0.87 -7.14
CA GLU A 71 10.10 1.69 -6.99
C GLU A 71 9.34 1.22 -5.75
N PRO A 72 9.47 1.91 -4.59
CA PRO A 72 8.70 1.59 -3.40
C PRO A 72 7.23 1.92 -3.59
N GLU A 73 6.33 0.99 -3.21
CA GLU A 73 4.89 1.13 -3.42
C GLU A 73 4.09 1.05 -2.13
N GLY A 74 4.48 0.20 -1.19
CA GLY A 74 3.83 0.04 0.10
C GLY A 74 4.82 -0.18 1.22
N MET A 75 4.43 0.18 2.45
CA MET A 75 5.26 0.01 3.64
C MET A 75 4.43 -0.42 4.83
N VAL A 76 4.99 -1.30 5.67
CA VAL A 76 4.46 -1.60 7.00
C VAL A 76 5.56 -1.47 8.05
N ARG A 77 5.21 -0.90 9.19
CA ARG A 77 6.05 -0.84 10.38
C ARG A 77 5.74 -2.01 11.33
N LEU A 78 6.77 -2.73 11.73
CA LEU A 78 6.68 -3.72 12.78
C LEU A 78 7.40 -3.20 14.04
N GLY A 79 6.74 -2.27 14.74
CA GLY A 79 7.34 -1.51 15.84
C GLY A 79 8.30 -0.40 15.36
N ASN A 80 9.28 -0.03 16.19
CA ASN A 80 10.12 1.13 15.91
C ASN A 80 11.39 0.81 15.10
N ASP A 81 11.70 -0.46 14.88
CA ASP A 81 12.98 -0.88 14.30
C ASP A 81 12.85 -1.87 13.14
N ARG A 82 11.67 -2.05 12.59
CA ARG A 82 11.46 -2.88 11.40
C ARG A 82 10.47 -2.24 10.46
N PHE A 83 10.93 -2.05 9.24
CA PHE A 83 10.14 -1.56 8.11
C PHE A 83 10.22 -2.59 7.01
N ILE A 84 9.08 -3.03 6.50
CA ILE A 84 9.00 -3.90 5.33
C ILE A 84 8.35 -3.08 4.22
N VAL A 85 9.05 -3.02 3.08
CA VAL A 85 8.66 -2.20 1.93
C VAL A 85 8.45 -3.10 0.73
N SER A 86 7.32 -2.99 0.07
CA SER A 86 7.07 -3.60 -1.23
C SER A 86 7.66 -2.72 -2.33
N CYS A 87 8.34 -3.33 -3.29
CA CYS A 87 8.98 -2.61 -4.37
C CYS A 87 8.80 -3.33 -5.71
N GLY A 88 8.74 -2.56 -6.80
CA GLY A 88 8.84 -3.06 -8.17
C GLY A 88 10.20 -2.76 -8.78
N GLU A 89 10.96 -3.78 -9.19
CA GLU A 89 12.14 -3.63 -10.03
C GLU A 89 11.73 -3.70 -11.49
N TYR A 90 12.20 -2.78 -12.33
CA TYR A 90 11.98 -2.78 -13.77
C TYR A 90 13.29 -3.08 -14.50
N THR A 91 13.45 -4.31 -15.00
CA THR A 91 14.57 -4.70 -15.86
C THR A 91 14.34 -4.26 -17.30
N GLU A 92 13.06 -4.21 -17.72
CA GLU A 92 12.61 -3.61 -18.97
C GLU A 92 11.41 -2.70 -18.68
N PRO A 93 11.56 -1.36 -18.78
CA PRO A 93 10.45 -0.43 -18.53
C PRO A 93 9.30 -0.61 -19.52
N THR A 94 8.08 -0.36 -19.06
CA THR A 94 6.91 -0.31 -19.93
C THR A 94 7.02 0.88 -20.92
N LYS A 95 6.48 0.72 -22.13
CA LYS A 95 6.44 1.77 -23.16
C LYS A 95 4.98 2.07 -23.51
N LYS A 96 4.57 3.34 -23.39
CA LYS A 96 3.22 3.76 -23.76
C LYS A 96 2.94 3.48 -25.25
N TYR A 97 1.72 3.02 -25.51
CA TYR A 97 1.22 2.89 -26.87
C TYR A 97 0.70 4.25 -27.37
N PRO A 98 0.70 4.50 -28.70
CA PRO A 98 0.05 5.67 -29.29
C PRO A 98 -1.46 5.70 -29.07
N ALA A 99 -2.10 4.54 -28.88
CA ALA A 99 -3.51 4.37 -28.61
C ALA A 99 -3.72 3.14 -27.72
N ILE A 100 -4.88 3.02 -27.08
CA ILE A 100 -5.24 1.85 -26.28
C ILE A 100 -5.31 0.60 -27.17
N ILE A 101 -4.58 -0.47 -26.79
CA ILE A 101 -4.55 -1.77 -27.46
C ILE A 101 -5.07 -2.82 -26.47
N ASN A 102 -6.17 -3.50 -26.80
CA ASN A 102 -6.79 -4.53 -25.95
C ASN A 102 -7.02 -4.08 -24.49
N GLY A 103 -7.43 -2.81 -24.33
CA GLY A 103 -7.71 -2.23 -23.00
C GLY A 103 -6.47 -1.76 -22.23
N THR A 104 -5.26 -1.93 -22.75
CA THR A 104 -4.02 -1.46 -22.14
C THR A 104 -3.43 -0.27 -22.86
N ASP A 105 -2.72 0.60 -22.14
CA ASP A 105 -2.09 1.83 -22.65
C ASP A 105 -0.58 1.67 -22.90
N ARG A 106 0.01 0.52 -22.54
CA ARG A 106 1.48 0.30 -22.58
C ARG A 106 1.87 -1.17 -22.72
N THR A 107 3.14 -1.41 -23.06
CA THR A 107 3.75 -2.75 -23.10
C THR A 107 3.80 -3.36 -21.69
N PRO A 108 3.92 -4.71 -21.53
CA PRO A 108 4.02 -5.32 -20.21
C PRO A 108 5.28 -4.92 -19.43
N GLY A 109 6.39 -4.63 -20.10
CA GLY A 109 7.70 -4.52 -19.45
C GLY A 109 8.18 -5.86 -18.90
N GLN A 110 9.26 -5.84 -18.11
CA GLN A 110 9.78 -6.98 -17.35
C GLN A 110 10.37 -6.48 -16.03
N GLY A 111 10.33 -7.32 -15.00
CA GLY A 111 10.88 -6.96 -13.70
C GLY A 111 10.69 -8.02 -12.64
N PHE A 112 10.90 -7.59 -11.39
CA PHE A 112 10.73 -8.41 -10.20
C PHE A 112 9.96 -7.63 -9.11
N GLY A 113 9.14 -8.35 -8.35
CA GLY A 113 8.54 -7.85 -7.13
C GLY A 113 9.40 -8.21 -5.92
N HIS A 114 9.60 -7.25 -5.04
CA HIS A 114 10.44 -7.38 -3.84
C HIS A 114 9.65 -7.08 -2.56
N LEU A 115 10.07 -7.74 -1.47
CA LEU A 115 9.83 -7.30 -0.10
C LEU A 115 11.20 -7.03 0.53
N ILE A 116 11.47 -5.77 0.88
CA ILE A 116 12.74 -5.34 1.44
C ILE A 116 12.55 -4.98 2.90
N VAL A 117 13.46 -5.44 3.77
CA VAL A 117 13.41 -5.17 5.20
C VAL A 117 14.52 -4.22 5.59
N PHE A 118 14.15 -3.15 6.30
CA PHE A 118 15.06 -2.16 6.87
C PHE A 118 14.89 -2.07 8.38
N ASN A 119 15.96 -1.67 9.07
CA ASN A 119 15.86 -1.27 10.47
C ASN A 119 15.55 0.23 10.61
N GLY A 120 15.34 0.70 11.84
CA GLY A 120 15.04 2.11 12.14
C GLY A 120 16.16 3.11 11.83
N LYS A 121 17.34 2.62 11.40
CA LYS A 121 18.45 3.45 10.93
C LYS A 121 18.57 3.50 9.41
N GLY A 122 17.68 2.81 8.70
CA GLY A 122 17.71 2.69 7.24
C GLY A 122 18.67 1.64 6.70
N GLU A 123 19.27 0.82 7.57
CA GLU A 123 20.14 -0.27 7.15
C GLU A 123 19.31 -1.42 6.58
N ARG A 124 19.66 -1.92 5.40
CA ARG A 124 19.00 -3.05 4.75
C ARG A 124 19.36 -4.33 5.49
N LEU A 125 18.32 -5.08 5.91
CA LEU A 125 18.48 -6.37 6.60
C LEU A 125 18.33 -7.55 5.64
N ALA A 126 17.35 -7.48 4.77
CA ALA A 126 17.10 -8.49 3.74
C ALA A 126 16.36 -7.90 2.53
N ASP A 127 16.49 -8.62 1.41
CA ASP A 127 15.76 -8.37 0.17
C ASP A 127 15.23 -9.71 -0.35
N ALA A 128 13.93 -9.86 -0.37
CA ALA A 128 13.25 -11.02 -0.88
C ALA A 128 12.66 -10.73 -2.26
N THR A 129 13.19 -11.34 -3.31
CA THR A 129 12.56 -11.38 -4.63
C THR A 129 11.44 -12.42 -4.58
N ILE A 130 10.20 -11.99 -4.74
CA ILE A 130 9.00 -12.83 -4.56
C ILE A 130 8.33 -13.22 -5.87
N THR A 131 8.88 -12.82 -7.00
CA THR A 131 8.41 -13.19 -8.34
C THR A 131 9.49 -13.95 -9.12
N LYS A 132 9.07 -14.65 -10.18
CA LYS A 132 9.98 -15.39 -11.07
C LYS A 132 10.50 -14.49 -12.18
N GLN A 133 11.65 -14.84 -12.71
CA GLN A 133 12.14 -14.26 -13.96
C GLN A 133 11.12 -14.49 -15.09
N GLY A 134 10.81 -13.42 -15.84
CA GLY A 134 9.87 -13.46 -16.95
C GLY A 134 8.39 -13.46 -16.54
N ALA A 135 8.08 -13.30 -15.25
CA ALA A 135 6.70 -13.07 -14.81
C ALA A 135 6.18 -11.75 -15.40
N LEU A 136 4.93 -11.76 -15.85
CA LEU A 136 4.24 -10.54 -16.30
C LEU A 136 3.78 -9.70 -15.11
N GLU A 137 3.39 -10.36 -14.03
CA GLU A 137 3.05 -9.75 -12.75
C GLU A 137 4.33 -9.60 -11.92
N TYR A 138 4.90 -8.42 -11.88
CA TYR A 138 6.13 -8.09 -11.15
C TYR A 138 6.02 -6.77 -10.36
N HIS A 139 4.99 -5.98 -10.59
CA HIS A 139 4.73 -4.75 -9.86
C HIS A 139 4.09 -5.08 -8.51
N ASN A 140 4.88 -4.99 -7.45
CA ASN A 140 4.44 -5.26 -6.07
C ASN A 140 3.90 -3.96 -5.48
N GLY A 141 2.57 -3.83 -5.41
CA GLY A 141 1.85 -2.62 -5.00
C GLY A 141 1.84 -2.37 -3.49
N GLY A 142 0.89 -1.54 -3.04
CA GLY A 142 0.69 -1.22 -1.63
C GLY A 142 0.45 -2.45 -0.75
N ILE A 143 0.90 -2.41 0.50
CA ILE A 143 0.81 -3.51 1.46
C ILE A 143 0.16 -3.08 2.77
N ASP A 144 -0.51 -4.03 3.45
CA ASP A 144 -1.13 -3.84 4.76
C ASP A 144 -0.69 -4.94 5.74
N TYR A 145 -0.84 -4.70 7.05
CA TYR A 145 -0.46 -5.63 8.10
C TYR A 145 -1.62 -5.87 9.07
N ASP A 146 -2.01 -7.14 9.21
CA ASP A 146 -3.18 -7.54 9.99
C ASP A 146 -2.89 -7.99 11.43
N GLY A 147 -1.65 -7.84 11.90
CA GLY A 147 -1.16 -8.34 13.19
C GLY A 147 -0.49 -9.71 13.12
N LYS A 148 -0.59 -10.40 11.95
CA LYS A 148 -0.02 -11.72 11.73
C LYS A 148 0.69 -11.84 10.38
N PHE A 149 0.08 -11.33 9.33
CA PHE A 149 0.56 -11.41 7.96
C PHE A 149 0.68 -10.02 7.33
N ILE A 150 1.61 -9.89 6.40
CA ILE A 150 1.65 -8.81 5.44
C ILE A 150 0.77 -9.23 4.26
N TRP A 151 -0.17 -8.39 3.87
CA TRP A 151 -1.01 -8.57 2.70
C TRP A 151 -0.51 -7.67 1.59
N GLY A 152 -0.45 -8.18 0.37
CA GLY A 152 0.06 -7.43 -0.77
C GLY A 152 -0.56 -7.88 -2.09
N THR A 153 -0.25 -7.13 -3.14
CA THR A 153 -0.66 -7.41 -4.51
C THR A 153 0.54 -7.43 -5.43
N ILE A 154 0.53 -8.30 -6.43
CA ILE A 154 1.54 -8.30 -7.50
C ILE A 154 0.79 -8.25 -8.83
N ALA A 155 0.99 -7.18 -9.59
CA ALA A 155 0.25 -6.89 -10.81
C ALA A 155 1.17 -6.77 -12.03
N GLN A 156 0.58 -6.81 -13.22
CA GLN A 156 1.22 -6.23 -14.40
C GLN A 156 1.18 -4.70 -14.29
N TYR A 157 2.25 -3.99 -14.63
CA TYR A 157 2.29 -2.53 -14.56
C TYR A 157 1.53 -1.85 -15.71
N ARG A 158 0.25 -2.19 -15.83
CA ARG A 158 -0.68 -1.66 -16.84
C ARG A 158 -2.14 -1.97 -16.50
N PRO A 159 -3.10 -1.12 -16.93
CA PRO A 159 -4.52 -1.33 -16.64
C PRO A 159 -5.10 -2.54 -17.36
N ASN A 160 -6.25 -3.03 -16.85
CA ASN A 160 -7.09 -4.08 -17.48
C ASN A 160 -6.30 -5.36 -17.81
N THR A 161 -5.46 -5.81 -16.87
CA THR A 161 -4.61 -6.98 -17.06
C THR A 161 -4.84 -8.03 -15.98
N THR A 162 -3.79 -8.48 -15.30
CA THR A 162 -3.90 -9.50 -14.26
C THR A 162 -3.05 -9.14 -13.06
N ALA A 163 -3.47 -9.64 -11.89
CA ALA A 163 -2.74 -9.51 -10.63
C ALA A 163 -2.99 -10.68 -9.70
N TYR A 164 -2.08 -10.87 -8.76
CA TYR A 164 -2.23 -11.74 -7.61
C TYR A 164 -2.44 -10.91 -6.35
N ALA A 165 -3.34 -11.38 -5.45
CA ALA A 165 -3.28 -11.00 -4.05
C ALA A 165 -2.57 -12.11 -3.28
N TYR A 166 -1.69 -11.73 -2.36
CA TYR A 166 -0.92 -12.66 -1.54
C TYR A 166 -0.90 -12.21 -0.08
N LYS A 167 -0.52 -13.13 0.80
CA LYS A 167 -0.08 -12.82 2.16
C LYS A 167 1.31 -13.39 2.41
N SER A 168 2.08 -12.74 3.26
CA SER A 168 3.44 -13.15 3.59
C SER A 168 3.65 -13.17 5.10
N VAL A 169 4.46 -14.12 5.59
CA VAL A 169 4.87 -14.19 6.98
C VAL A 169 6.01 -13.20 7.22
N PRO A 170 5.87 -12.22 8.13
CA PRO A 170 6.89 -11.18 8.31
C PRO A 170 8.29 -11.71 8.63
N ALA A 171 8.39 -12.83 9.36
CA ALA A 171 9.67 -13.41 9.78
C ALA A 171 10.41 -14.17 8.67
N SER A 172 9.72 -14.64 7.62
CA SER A 172 10.30 -15.40 6.51
C SER A 172 10.14 -14.74 5.15
N LEU A 173 9.28 -13.72 5.05
CA LEU A 173 8.87 -13.05 3.81
C LEU A 173 8.27 -14.00 2.76
N GLU A 174 7.95 -15.23 3.14
CA GLU A 174 7.42 -16.24 2.24
C GLU A 174 5.99 -15.88 1.79
N PRO A 175 5.74 -15.67 0.49
CA PRO A 175 4.43 -15.32 -0.01
C PRO A 175 3.55 -16.56 -0.22
N THR A 176 2.30 -16.44 0.17
CA THR A 176 1.24 -17.40 -0.14
C THR A 176 0.19 -16.72 -1.02
N THR A 177 0.00 -17.19 -2.24
CA THR A 177 -1.02 -16.67 -3.15
C THR A 177 -2.41 -16.94 -2.57
N ILE A 178 -3.26 -15.91 -2.57
CA ILE A 178 -4.65 -15.97 -2.12
C ILE A 178 -5.60 -16.08 -3.32
N LEU A 179 -5.41 -15.24 -4.33
CA LEU A 179 -6.20 -15.26 -5.56
C LEU A 179 -5.41 -14.70 -6.74
N HIS A 180 -5.87 -15.04 -7.93
CA HIS A 180 -5.46 -14.40 -9.19
C HIS A 180 -6.70 -13.72 -9.80
N TYR A 181 -6.57 -12.49 -10.25
CA TYR A 181 -7.70 -11.70 -10.75
C TYR A 181 -7.42 -11.06 -12.11
N LYS A 182 -8.48 -10.86 -12.89
CA LYS A 182 -8.42 -10.30 -14.24
C LYS A 182 -8.56 -8.78 -14.22
N ASP A 183 -7.78 -8.12 -13.37
CA ASP A 183 -7.58 -6.66 -13.35
C ASP A 183 -6.24 -6.38 -12.68
N HIS A 184 -5.72 -5.17 -12.86
CA HIS A 184 -4.61 -4.67 -12.06
C HIS A 184 -5.08 -4.45 -10.61
N LEU A 185 -4.28 -4.90 -9.65
CA LEU A 185 -4.50 -4.65 -8.22
C LEU A 185 -3.26 -3.93 -7.68
N GLY A 186 -3.42 -2.67 -7.28
CA GLY A 186 -2.31 -1.79 -6.85
C GLY A 186 -2.16 -1.65 -5.34
N GLY A 187 -3.21 -1.88 -4.56
CA GLY A 187 -3.20 -1.80 -3.10
C GLY A 187 -4.20 -2.77 -2.49
N ILE A 188 -4.05 -3.08 -1.20
CA ILE A 188 -4.87 -4.05 -0.49
C ILE A 188 -5.01 -3.67 0.98
N VAL A 189 -6.16 -3.98 1.56
CA VAL A 189 -6.38 -4.00 3.02
C VAL A 189 -7.10 -5.27 3.44
N HIS A 190 -6.84 -5.75 4.66
CA HIS A 190 -7.47 -6.94 5.22
C HIS A 190 -8.33 -6.59 6.43
N ASP A 191 -9.64 -6.64 6.24
CA ASP A 191 -10.63 -6.59 7.33
C ASP A 191 -10.67 -7.92 8.08
N THR A 192 -9.98 -7.97 9.21
CA THR A 192 -9.86 -9.18 10.04
C THR A 192 -11.15 -9.53 10.76
N ARG A 193 -12.04 -8.57 11.01
CA ARG A 193 -13.32 -8.80 11.66
C ARG A 193 -14.30 -9.52 10.75
N ASP A 194 -14.43 -9.03 9.51
CA ASP A 194 -15.37 -9.58 8.54
C ASP A 194 -14.71 -10.65 7.64
N ASN A 195 -13.42 -10.91 7.82
CA ASN A 195 -12.58 -11.83 7.04
C ASN A 195 -12.68 -11.55 5.53
N LYS A 196 -12.43 -10.29 5.16
CA LYS A 196 -12.49 -9.80 3.78
C LYS A 196 -11.20 -9.10 3.38
N ILE A 197 -10.79 -9.24 2.13
CA ILE A 197 -9.78 -8.38 1.52
C ILE A 197 -10.45 -7.44 0.53
N THR A 198 -9.99 -6.19 0.51
CA THR A 198 -10.39 -5.18 -0.48
C THR A 198 -9.14 -4.69 -1.19
N CYS A 199 -9.15 -4.79 -2.53
CA CYS A 199 -8.04 -4.37 -3.37
C CYS A 199 -8.47 -3.21 -4.28
N LEU A 200 -7.55 -2.24 -4.45
CA LEU A 200 -7.72 -1.10 -5.36
C LEU A 200 -7.14 -1.44 -6.73
N ASN A 201 -7.83 -1.06 -7.80
CA ASN A 201 -7.33 -1.28 -9.14
C ASN A 201 -6.47 -0.12 -9.67
N TRP A 202 -6.09 -0.18 -10.95
CA TRP A 202 -5.29 0.87 -11.61
C TRP A 202 -5.89 2.27 -11.43
N GLY A 203 -5.09 3.18 -10.87
CA GLY A 203 -5.53 4.53 -10.54
C GLY A 203 -6.58 4.59 -9.45
N SER A 204 -6.73 3.53 -8.64
CA SER A 204 -7.75 3.34 -7.60
C SER A 204 -9.19 3.68 -8.04
N ARG A 205 -9.50 3.47 -9.34
CA ARG A 205 -10.84 3.80 -9.89
C ARG A 205 -11.94 2.91 -9.37
N ASN A 206 -11.62 1.65 -9.05
CA ASN A 206 -12.52 0.70 -8.43
C ASN A 206 -11.84 0.00 -7.26
N ALA A 207 -12.63 -0.42 -6.29
CA ALA A 207 -12.23 -1.34 -5.22
C ALA A 207 -13.02 -2.64 -5.37
N SER A 208 -12.32 -3.76 -5.37
CA SER A 208 -12.89 -5.10 -5.43
C SER A 208 -12.71 -5.82 -4.10
N THR A 209 -13.79 -6.37 -3.54
CA THR A 209 -13.78 -7.03 -2.23
C THR A 209 -14.08 -8.52 -2.38
N TRP A 210 -13.31 -9.35 -1.68
CA TRP A 210 -13.53 -10.82 -1.58
C TRP A 210 -13.70 -11.23 -0.13
N SER A 211 -14.60 -12.20 0.10
CA SER A 211 -14.69 -12.91 1.38
C SER A 211 -13.70 -14.08 1.35
N LEU A 212 -12.78 -14.12 2.31
CA LEU A 212 -11.75 -15.17 2.41
C LEU A 212 -12.37 -16.54 2.74
N SER A 213 -13.53 -16.57 3.37
CA SER A 213 -14.27 -17.83 3.63
C SER A 213 -14.73 -18.53 2.36
N HIS A 214 -14.82 -17.83 1.24
CA HIS A 214 -15.23 -18.38 -0.06
C HIS A 214 -14.03 -18.74 -0.96
N ILE A 215 -12.82 -18.44 -0.54
CA ILE A 215 -11.60 -18.74 -1.29
C ILE A 215 -11.05 -20.09 -0.82
N LYS A 216 -10.92 -21.05 -1.74
CA LYS A 216 -10.32 -22.34 -1.44
C LYS A 216 -8.79 -22.21 -1.38
N PRO A 217 -8.12 -22.65 -0.29
CA PRO A 217 -6.68 -22.42 -0.10
C PRO A 217 -5.78 -23.01 -1.18
N ASP A 218 -6.21 -24.09 -1.84
CA ASP A 218 -5.36 -24.84 -2.78
C ASP A 218 -5.69 -24.58 -4.25
N CYS A 219 -6.61 -23.68 -4.54
CA CYS A 219 -6.97 -23.29 -5.89
C CYS A 219 -6.60 -21.84 -6.12
N VAL A 220 -5.52 -21.61 -6.89
CA VAL A 220 -5.28 -20.29 -7.49
C VAL A 220 -6.38 -20.07 -8.53
N SER A 221 -7.56 -19.72 -8.03
CA SER A 221 -8.72 -19.41 -8.85
C SER A 221 -8.83 -17.90 -9.04
N SER A 222 -9.56 -17.51 -10.06
CA SER A 222 -9.99 -16.13 -10.27
C SER A 222 -11.40 -15.98 -9.68
N PRO A 223 -11.55 -15.88 -8.33
CA PRO A 223 -12.86 -15.82 -7.70
C PRO A 223 -13.53 -14.50 -8.05
N THR A 224 -14.83 -14.56 -8.25
CA THR A 224 -15.64 -13.35 -8.41
C THR A 224 -15.63 -12.56 -7.10
N PRO A 225 -15.34 -11.25 -7.12
CA PRO A 225 -15.46 -10.42 -5.93
C PRO A 225 -16.93 -10.41 -5.46
N VAL A 226 -17.12 -10.38 -4.15
CA VAL A 226 -18.47 -10.24 -3.56
C VAL A 226 -19.01 -8.83 -3.79
N LYS A 227 -18.12 -7.88 -4.06
CA LYS A 227 -18.47 -6.49 -4.30
C LYS A 227 -17.41 -5.81 -5.17
N VAL A 228 -17.85 -4.94 -6.07
CA VAL A 228 -16.99 -3.98 -6.79
C VAL A 228 -17.63 -2.61 -6.62
N VAL A 229 -16.84 -1.66 -6.13
CA VAL A 229 -17.29 -0.28 -5.87
C VAL A 229 -16.43 0.68 -6.67
N ARG A 230 -17.09 1.60 -7.36
CA ARG A 230 -16.39 2.69 -8.04
C ARG A 230 -15.94 3.73 -7.01
N ASN A 231 -14.69 4.16 -7.10
CA ASN A 231 -14.19 5.26 -6.29
C ASN A 231 -14.89 6.57 -6.70
N PRO A 232 -15.63 7.24 -5.81
CA PRO A 232 -16.27 8.52 -6.11
C PRO A 232 -15.26 9.67 -6.20
N SER A 233 -14.09 9.55 -5.56
CA SER A 233 -12.99 10.52 -5.64
C SER A 233 -12.26 10.40 -6.96
N TYR A 234 -12.81 10.99 -7.99
CA TYR A 234 -12.39 10.81 -9.38
C TYR A 234 -10.91 11.12 -9.63
N PHE A 235 -10.34 12.08 -8.91
CA PHE A 235 -8.97 12.56 -9.18
C PHE A 235 -7.89 11.85 -8.37
N VAL A 236 -8.26 11.19 -7.27
CA VAL A 236 -7.26 10.63 -6.35
C VAL A 236 -6.87 9.23 -6.78
N ASP A 237 -5.56 9.04 -6.95
CA ASP A 237 -4.91 7.74 -7.12
C ASP A 237 -4.31 7.34 -5.77
N TYR A 238 -5.03 6.50 -5.02
CA TYR A 238 -4.53 5.95 -3.75
C TYR A 238 -3.51 4.87 -4.01
N GLN A 239 -2.31 5.01 -3.45
CA GLN A 239 -1.18 4.12 -3.71
C GLN A 239 -1.03 3.08 -2.61
N ASP A 240 -1.04 3.50 -1.34
CA ASP A 240 -0.86 2.63 -0.19
C ASP A 240 -1.91 2.92 0.87
N CYS A 241 -2.50 1.87 1.45
CA CYS A 241 -3.57 1.98 2.42
C CYS A 241 -3.30 1.10 3.64
N LYS A 242 -3.84 1.51 4.80
CA LYS A 242 -3.77 0.78 6.07
C LYS A 242 -5.16 0.62 6.65
N TRP A 243 -5.55 -0.62 6.97
CA TRP A 243 -6.83 -0.86 7.62
C TRP A 243 -6.77 -0.46 9.09
N LEU A 244 -7.67 0.46 9.48
CA LEU A 244 -7.74 1.00 10.83
C LEU A 244 -8.80 0.34 11.71
N GLY A 245 -9.64 -0.53 11.13
CA GLY A 245 -10.70 -1.23 11.85
C GLY A 245 -12.09 -0.66 11.60
N HIS A 246 -13.05 -1.17 12.38
CA HIS A 246 -14.43 -0.69 12.40
C HIS A 246 -14.59 0.43 13.43
N SER A 247 -14.68 1.65 12.95
CA SER A 247 -14.64 2.86 13.79
C SER A 247 -15.97 3.14 14.49
N LYS A 248 -15.91 3.35 15.79
CA LYS A 248 -17.05 3.87 16.58
C LYS A 248 -17.38 5.31 16.22
N PHE A 249 -16.37 6.11 15.92
CA PHE A 249 -16.53 7.49 15.46
C PHE A 249 -17.38 7.58 14.19
N TYR A 250 -17.22 6.62 13.28
CA TYR A 250 -17.99 6.52 12.04
C TYR A 250 -19.08 5.44 12.09
N HIS A 251 -19.72 5.24 13.26
CA HIS A 251 -20.87 4.35 13.44
C HIS A 251 -20.64 2.90 12.97
N GLY A 252 -19.47 2.37 13.21
CA GLY A 252 -19.09 0.98 12.87
C GLY A 252 -18.67 0.75 11.43
N LYS A 253 -18.42 1.80 10.64
CA LYS A 253 -17.85 1.66 9.30
C LYS A 253 -16.47 1.06 9.33
N SER A 254 -16.15 0.20 8.37
CA SER A 254 -14.80 -0.27 8.10
C SER A 254 -13.99 0.85 7.47
N VAL A 255 -12.90 1.27 8.12
CA VAL A 255 -12.13 2.46 7.75
C VAL A 255 -10.70 2.08 7.40
N MET A 256 -10.19 2.63 6.31
CA MET A 256 -8.77 2.60 5.95
C MET A 256 -8.23 4.02 5.81
N LEU A 257 -6.93 4.20 6.13
CA LEU A 257 -6.18 5.40 5.80
C LEU A 257 -5.43 5.14 4.51
N CYS A 258 -5.55 6.02 3.52
CA CYS A 258 -4.86 5.92 2.25
C CYS A 258 -4.03 7.16 1.95
N SER A 259 -2.85 6.96 1.37
CA SER A 259 -1.98 7.98 0.81
C SER A 259 -2.08 7.96 -0.71
N GLY A 260 -2.03 9.13 -1.35
CA GLY A 260 -2.13 9.18 -2.80
C GLY A 260 -1.88 10.57 -3.38
N VAL A 261 -2.04 10.64 -4.70
CA VAL A 261 -1.90 11.88 -5.46
C VAL A 261 -3.13 12.10 -6.33
N ALA A 262 -3.46 13.36 -6.55
CA ALA A 262 -4.44 13.80 -7.55
C ALA A 262 -3.70 14.57 -8.63
N THR A 263 -3.85 14.18 -9.89
CA THR A 263 -3.25 14.89 -11.02
C THR A 263 -4.29 15.80 -11.66
N VAL A 264 -4.04 17.11 -11.61
CA VAL A 264 -4.90 18.13 -12.22
C VAL A 264 -4.08 18.92 -13.25
N GLY A 265 -4.30 18.65 -14.51
CA GLY A 265 -3.44 19.18 -15.57
C GLY A 265 -1.99 18.68 -15.41
N ASN A 266 -1.06 19.60 -15.18
CA ASN A 266 0.36 19.30 -14.99
C ASN A 266 0.77 19.28 -13.50
N TYR A 267 -0.19 19.42 -12.57
CA TYR A 267 0.08 19.49 -11.13
C TYR A 267 -0.31 18.21 -10.44
N ASN A 268 0.59 17.68 -9.62
CA ASN A 268 0.31 16.60 -8.68
C ASN A 268 0.03 17.21 -7.30
N LEU A 269 -1.13 16.91 -6.77
CA LEU A 269 -1.57 17.32 -5.42
C LEU A 269 -1.49 16.10 -4.52
N GLY A 270 -0.71 16.20 -3.45
CA GLY A 270 -0.61 15.13 -2.45
C GLY A 270 -1.73 15.20 -1.43
N GLY A 271 -2.05 14.07 -0.82
CA GLY A 271 -3.01 14.01 0.27
C GLY A 271 -3.08 12.64 0.93
N VAL A 272 -3.65 12.64 2.13
CA VAL A 272 -4.05 11.44 2.88
C VAL A 272 -5.54 11.52 3.17
N ALA A 273 -6.20 10.36 3.20
CA ALA A 273 -7.64 10.29 3.42
C ALA A 273 -8.01 9.13 4.33
N LEU A 274 -9.05 9.31 5.15
CA LEU A 274 -9.81 8.22 5.75
C LEU A 274 -10.93 7.83 4.79
N ILE A 275 -11.01 6.56 4.45
CA ILE A 275 -11.94 6.04 3.45
C ILE A 275 -12.85 4.98 4.08
N ASP A 276 -14.14 5.05 3.80
CA ASP A 276 -15.07 3.94 4.04
C ASP A 276 -14.76 2.81 3.06
N VAL A 277 -14.25 1.70 3.54
CA VAL A 277 -13.83 0.54 2.72
C VAL A 277 -14.99 0.00 1.88
N ASP A 278 -16.20 0.05 2.42
CA ASP A 278 -17.39 -0.51 1.76
C ASP A 278 -17.92 0.34 0.59
N THR A 279 -17.68 1.65 0.61
CA THR A 279 -18.26 2.57 -0.37
C THR A 279 -17.23 3.38 -1.14
N MET A 280 -15.96 3.31 -0.71
CA MET A 280 -14.86 4.17 -1.20
C MET A 280 -15.13 5.68 -1.00
N VAL A 281 -16.10 6.04 -0.17
CA VAL A 281 -16.39 7.44 0.14
C VAL A 281 -15.33 7.96 1.11
N PRO A 282 -14.65 9.07 0.79
CA PRO A 282 -13.77 9.75 1.73
C PRO A 282 -14.56 10.26 2.92
N LEU A 283 -14.15 9.88 4.12
CA LEU A 283 -14.74 10.30 5.40
C LEU A 283 -14.06 11.57 5.92
N ALA A 284 -12.78 11.70 5.65
CA ALA A 284 -11.97 12.90 5.90
C ALA A 284 -10.77 12.91 4.94
N GLU A 285 -10.36 14.11 4.53
CA GLU A 285 -9.22 14.28 3.60
C GLU A 285 -8.34 15.44 4.08
N VAL A 286 -7.03 15.25 3.99
CA VAL A 286 -6.04 16.28 4.34
C VAL A 286 -5.08 16.45 3.17
N PRO A 287 -5.03 17.63 2.53
CA PRO A 287 -4.07 17.92 1.49
C PRO A 287 -2.66 18.04 2.09
N ILE A 288 -1.69 17.49 1.38
CA ILE A 288 -0.28 17.53 1.78
C ILE A 288 0.56 18.07 0.63
N SER A 289 1.13 19.25 0.85
CA SER A 289 1.98 19.94 -0.14
C SER A 289 3.46 19.59 0.00
N LEU A 290 3.83 18.76 0.98
CA LEU A 290 5.21 18.36 1.19
C LEU A 290 5.79 17.62 -0.01
N GLU A 291 7.06 17.88 -0.27
CA GLU A 291 7.87 17.20 -1.28
C GLU A 291 9.13 16.62 -0.65
N SER A 292 9.63 15.55 -1.25
CA SER A 292 10.95 15.01 -0.94
C SER A 292 12.06 15.98 -1.39
N ALA A 293 13.29 15.66 -1.01
CA ALA A 293 14.47 16.40 -1.50
C ALA A 293 14.65 16.32 -3.03
N LEU A 294 14.00 15.32 -3.68
CA LEU A 294 14.01 15.15 -5.13
C LEU A 294 12.80 15.78 -5.83
N GLY A 295 11.93 16.48 -5.09
CA GLY A 295 10.73 17.13 -5.64
C GLY A 295 9.56 16.19 -5.91
N VAL A 296 9.57 15.00 -5.31
CA VAL A 296 8.45 14.04 -5.41
C VAL A 296 7.43 14.35 -4.31
N ARG A 297 6.12 14.29 -4.64
CA ARG A 297 5.06 14.46 -3.65
C ARG A 297 5.18 13.41 -2.55
N MET A 298 5.19 13.85 -1.28
CA MET A 298 5.40 12.98 -0.13
C MET A 298 4.43 11.80 -0.08
N THR A 299 3.21 12.01 -0.54
CA THR A 299 2.13 11.01 -0.49
C THR A 299 2.01 10.16 -1.76
N GLN A 300 2.98 10.23 -2.66
CA GLN A 300 2.92 9.51 -3.94
C GLN A 300 2.99 8.00 -3.76
N ASN A 301 3.84 7.53 -2.86
CA ASN A 301 4.12 6.10 -2.62
C ASN A 301 3.98 5.75 -1.13
N PRO A 302 4.73 4.81 -0.58
CA PRO A 302 4.44 4.17 0.70
C PRO A 302 4.10 5.11 1.84
N VAL A 303 3.14 4.71 2.65
CA VAL A 303 2.79 5.37 3.89
C VAL A 303 2.67 4.36 5.04
N ASP A 304 3.07 4.78 6.23
CA ASP A 304 2.61 4.19 7.49
C ASP A 304 2.36 5.32 8.49
N VAL A 305 1.61 5.04 9.54
CA VAL A 305 1.21 6.04 10.54
C VAL A 305 1.27 5.43 11.94
N SER A 306 1.51 6.24 12.95
CA SER A 306 1.39 5.82 14.35
C SER A 306 0.90 6.97 15.23
N VAL A 307 0.48 6.62 16.44
CA VAL A 307 0.21 7.60 17.50
C VAL A 307 1.42 7.67 18.44
N GLU A 308 2.10 8.80 18.44
CA GLU A 308 3.26 9.05 19.29
C GLU A 308 3.01 10.28 20.16
N ASN A 309 3.06 10.12 21.49
CA ASN A 309 2.82 11.22 22.44
C ASN A 309 1.48 11.97 22.19
N GLY A 310 0.44 11.24 21.79
CA GLY A 310 -0.89 11.80 21.52
C GLY A 310 -1.02 12.56 20.20
N ARG A 311 -0.06 12.43 19.28
CA ARG A 311 -0.06 13.02 17.95
C ARG A 311 0.11 11.97 16.88
N LEU A 312 -0.33 12.28 15.64
CA LEU A 312 -0.09 11.45 14.48
C LEU A 312 1.34 11.66 13.98
N ARG A 313 2.03 10.55 13.74
CA ARG A 313 3.33 10.51 13.09
C ARG A 313 3.22 9.71 11.83
N PHE A 314 3.56 10.34 10.71
CA PHE A 314 3.53 9.74 9.37
C PHE A 314 4.93 9.38 8.93
N TYR A 315 5.03 8.29 8.18
CA TYR A 315 6.24 7.73 7.60
C TYR A 315 6.01 7.60 6.10
N TRP A 316 6.84 8.25 5.30
CA TRP A 316 6.74 8.24 3.84
C TRP A 316 8.07 7.90 3.18
N MET A 317 8.03 7.25 2.03
CA MET A 317 9.21 6.91 1.23
C MET A 317 8.94 7.15 -0.27
N PRO A 318 8.73 8.43 -0.68
CA PRO A 318 8.23 8.77 -2.02
C PRO A 318 9.24 8.59 -3.15
N ASP A 319 10.53 8.56 -2.83
CA ASP A 319 11.58 8.57 -3.85
C ASP A 319 11.86 7.15 -4.36
N GLN A 320 12.11 7.02 -5.67
CA GLN A 320 12.58 5.79 -6.28
C GLN A 320 14.10 5.65 -6.19
N ARG A 321 14.60 4.43 -6.22
CA ARG A 321 16.02 4.08 -6.21
C ARG A 321 16.74 4.48 -4.93
N ASN A 322 17.15 5.73 -4.81
CA ASN A 322 17.83 6.28 -3.64
C ASN A 322 16.83 6.90 -2.69
N SER A 323 16.10 6.06 -1.98
CA SER A 323 15.00 6.50 -1.15
C SER A 323 15.45 7.06 0.20
N THR A 324 14.65 7.98 0.72
CA THR A 324 14.72 8.48 2.09
C THR A 324 13.39 8.19 2.78
N LEU A 325 13.45 7.64 3.99
CA LEU A 325 12.30 7.55 4.88
C LEU A 325 12.13 8.89 5.58
N TYR A 326 11.07 9.58 5.24
CA TYR A 326 10.68 10.86 5.83
C TYR A 326 9.69 10.61 6.97
N VAL A 327 9.99 11.16 8.15
CA VAL A 327 9.15 11.03 9.34
C VAL A 327 8.65 12.41 9.74
N TYR A 328 7.33 12.59 9.74
CA TYR A 328 6.70 13.85 10.11
C TYR A 328 5.67 13.66 11.21
N GLU A 329 5.60 14.62 12.13
CA GLU A 329 4.56 14.74 13.14
C GLU A 329 3.54 15.78 12.69
N ALA A 330 2.27 15.38 12.64
CA ALA A 330 1.18 16.29 12.34
C ALA A 330 0.82 17.09 13.59
N GLN A 331 0.93 18.40 13.51
CA GLN A 331 0.51 19.33 14.54
C GLN A 331 -0.78 19.99 14.06
N PRO A 332 -1.93 19.67 14.67
CA PRO A 332 -3.19 20.33 14.32
C PRO A 332 -3.06 21.83 14.60
N ASP A 333 -3.84 22.62 13.88
CA ASP A 333 -3.94 24.04 14.16
C ASP A 333 -4.34 24.28 15.61
N SER A 334 -3.74 25.27 16.21
CA SER A 334 -4.36 25.91 17.39
C SER A 334 -5.76 26.35 16.95
N PRO A 335 -6.83 26.05 17.73
CA PRO A 335 -8.12 26.63 17.43
C PRO A 335 -7.87 28.13 17.25
N PHE A 336 -8.24 28.68 16.09
CA PHE A 336 -8.25 30.12 15.88
C PHE A 336 -9.07 30.68 17.03
N GLU A 337 -8.44 31.32 17.99
CA GLU A 337 -9.14 32.30 18.78
C GLU A 337 -9.62 33.37 17.77
N TYR A 338 -10.85 33.22 17.32
CA TYR A 338 -11.58 34.34 16.77
C TYR A 338 -11.61 35.35 17.91
N GLY A 339 -10.61 36.23 17.91
CA GLY A 339 -10.63 37.39 18.76
C GLY A 339 -11.98 38.07 18.53
N GLY A 340 -12.84 38.00 19.52
CA GLY A 340 -14.09 38.70 19.52
C GLY A 340 -13.77 40.19 19.39
N GLY A 341 -13.68 40.66 18.15
CA GLY A 341 -13.83 42.07 17.86
C GLY A 341 -15.30 42.38 18.16
N GLU A 342 -15.54 43.03 19.29
CA GLU A 342 -16.80 43.70 19.52
C GLU A 342 -17.08 44.58 18.29
N LEU A 343 -18.26 44.33 17.65
CA LEU A 343 -18.88 45.23 16.68
C LEU A 343 -19.57 46.36 17.42
#